data_e98093a11fdff7201ae49cec72f1d3d9
#
_entry.id   e98093a11fdff7201ae49cec72f1d3d9
#
_cell.length_a   1.000
_cell.length_b   1.000
_cell.length_c   1.000
_cell.angle_alpha   90.00
_cell.angle_beta   90.00
_cell.angle_gamma   90.00
#
_symmetry.space_group_name_H-M   'P 1'
#
loop_
_entity.id
_entity.type
_entity.pdbx_description
1 polymer ?
#
loop_
_entity_poly.entity_id
_entity_poly.type
_entity_poly.pdbx_seq_one_letter_code
_entity_poly.pdbx_strand_id
1 'polypeptide(L)'
;MSIAIFSRMLVSLSAQIMNFILPVMLFFGIFVVSGIDQPVNENIIGDVIHGKPAAQAGLLPGDRILSINGEKISTFDGLVASLAKYPNEQVTLEVQRDGKVSEYKIVSEYSEEFKRPLIGVYPQFVKQSLSIFDAAKLSIAYTKNVMVGMINGLVKIFSGNAPADVSGPIGVAQMAGEIAQQGIMPLLNFVAFLSINLGIMNLLPIPALDGGHFIVLSIEALRGKPLSARTMNTIQMIGFSLIVAITLVATFMDLTK
;
A
#
# COMPACT_ATOMS: atom_id res chain seq x y z
N MET A 1 39.76 -15.97 -8.81
CA MET A 1 38.52 -16.61 -8.38
C MET A 1 37.56 -15.63 -7.66
N SER A 2 38.03 -14.80 -6.72
CA SER A 2 37.23 -13.80 -6.01
C SER A 2 36.57 -12.72 -6.89
N ILE A 3 37.30 -12.21 -7.89
CA ILE A 3 36.78 -11.17 -8.81
C ILE A 3 35.61 -11.66 -9.64
N ALA A 4 35.65 -12.89 -10.13
CA ALA A 4 34.54 -13.45 -10.92
C ALA A 4 33.25 -13.70 -10.08
N ILE A 5 33.37 -14.07 -8.81
CA ILE A 5 32.24 -14.22 -7.89
C ILE A 5 31.65 -12.84 -7.56
N PHE A 6 32.50 -11.87 -7.26
CA PHE A 6 32.07 -10.51 -6.96
C PHE A 6 31.35 -9.85 -8.15
N SER A 7 31.87 -10.02 -9.37
CA SER A 7 31.20 -9.50 -10.57
C SER A 7 29.83 -10.13 -10.81
N ARG A 8 29.68 -11.43 -10.56
CA ARG A 8 28.37 -12.13 -10.66
C ARG A 8 27.38 -11.64 -9.59
N MET A 9 27.85 -11.41 -8.36
CA MET A 9 27.05 -10.81 -7.30
C MET A 9 26.55 -9.40 -7.68
N LEU A 10 27.43 -8.56 -8.23
CA LEU A 10 27.06 -7.21 -8.69
C LEU A 10 26.02 -7.24 -9.82
N VAL A 11 26.18 -8.13 -10.79
CA VAL A 11 25.21 -8.28 -11.89
C VAL A 11 23.84 -8.74 -11.36
N SER A 12 23.81 -9.70 -10.47
CA SER A 12 22.57 -10.15 -9.83
C SER A 12 21.89 -9.03 -9.03
N LEU A 13 22.65 -8.23 -8.27
CA LEU A 13 22.12 -7.10 -7.49
C LEU A 13 21.64 -5.94 -8.36
N SER A 14 22.26 -5.72 -9.54
CA SER A 14 21.91 -4.60 -10.41
C SER A 14 20.48 -4.69 -10.94
N ALA A 15 19.99 -5.90 -11.22
CA ALA A 15 18.62 -6.12 -11.66
C ALA A 15 17.60 -5.78 -10.56
N GLN A 16 17.89 -6.15 -9.29
CA GLN A 16 17.03 -5.78 -8.17
C GLN A 16 17.04 -4.28 -7.88
N ILE A 17 18.22 -3.64 -7.97
CA ILE A 17 18.30 -2.19 -7.78
C ILE A 17 17.38 -1.48 -8.77
N MET A 18 17.31 -1.95 -10.02
CA MET A 18 16.42 -1.37 -11.03
C MET A 18 14.95 -1.49 -10.66
N ASN A 19 14.53 -2.60 -10.03
CA ASN A 19 13.16 -2.79 -9.53
C ASN A 19 12.79 -1.82 -8.41
N PHE A 20 13.74 -1.18 -7.74
CA PHE A 20 13.50 -0.13 -6.74
C PHE A 20 13.70 1.29 -7.30
N ILE A 21 14.53 1.47 -8.33
CA ILE A 21 14.69 2.76 -9.00
C ILE A 21 13.45 3.11 -9.81
N LEU A 22 12.91 2.16 -10.57
CA LEU A 22 11.73 2.38 -11.41
C LEU A 22 10.53 2.95 -10.63
N PRO A 23 10.13 2.40 -9.47
CA PRO A 23 9.06 2.99 -8.65
C PRO A 23 9.34 4.42 -8.22
N VAL A 24 10.57 4.75 -7.82
CA VAL A 24 10.95 6.12 -7.46
C VAL A 24 10.71 7.06 -8.65
N MET A 25 11.12 6.66 -9.87
CA MET A 25 10.91 7.46 -11.07
C MET A 25 9.42 7.62 -11.41
N LEU A 26 8.65 6.55 -11.29
CA LEU A 26 7.21 6.57 -11.55
C LEU A 26 6.48 7.46 -10.54
N PHE A 27 6.71 7.29 -9.24
CA PHE A 27 6.12 8.15 -8.21
C PHE A 27 6.56 9.61 -8.35
N PHE A 28 7.83 9.85 -8.71
CA PHE A 28 8.30 11.20 -9.00
C PHE A 28 7.48 11.84 -10.12
N GLY A 29 7.32 11.14 -11.25
CA GLY A 29 6.51 11.62 -12.37
C GLY A 29 5.05 11.87 -11.97
N ILE A 30 4.44 10.96 -11.21
CA ILE A 30 3.07 11.11 -10.71
C ILE A 30 2.96 12.35 -9.82
N PHE A 31 3.87 12.54 -8.86
CA PHE A 31 3.81 13.68 -7.92
C PHE A 31 4.07 15.03 -8.61
N VAL A 32 4.92 15.07 -9.63
CA VAL A 32 5.15 16.29 -10.42
C VAL A 32 3.92 16.66 -11.24
N VAL A 33 3.24 15.67 -11.85
CA VAL A 33 2.12 15.90 -12.76
C VAL A 33 0.79 16.08 -12.00
N SER A 34 0.52 15.21 -11.04
CA SER A 34 -0.77 15.16 -10.34
C SER A 34 -0.78 15.92 -9.01
N GLY A 35 0.40 16.26 -8.46
CA GLY A 35 0.49 16.73 -7.08
C GLY A 35 0.15 15.62 -6.08
N ILE A 36 -0.20 16.05 -4.87
CA ILE A 36 -0.71 15.18 -3.80
C ILE A 36 -2.06 15.68 -3.32
N ASP A 37 -2.92 14.75 -2.92
CA ASP A 37 -4.15 15.09 -2.23
C ASP A 37 -3.82 15.33 -0.76
N GLN A 38 -3.95 16.59 -0.31
CA GLN A 38 -3.68 16.98 1.07
C GLN A 38 -5.01 17.20 1.80
N PRO A 39 -5.22 16.57 2.96
CA PRO A 39 -6.41 16.82 3.75
C PRO A 39 -6.40 18.27 4.26
N VAL A 40 -7.51 18.96 4.07
CA VAL A 40 -7.72 20.28 4.62
C VAL A 40 -8.24 20.11 6.05
N ASN A 41 -7.58 20.76 7.00
CA ASN A 41 -7.99 20.69 8.40
C ASN A 41 -9.11 21.69 8.71
N GLU A 42 -10.12 21.74 7.83
CA GLU A 42 -11.36 22.46 8.07
C GLU A 42 -12.45 21.50 8.55
N ASN A 43 -13.45 22.02 9.23
CA ASN A 43 -14.59 21.24 9.73
C ASN A 43 -15.62 20.89 8.64
N ILE A 44 -15.15 20.71 7.40
CA ILE A 44 -15.99 20.37 6.24
C ILE A 44 -15.81 18.88 5.89
N ILE A 45 -16.94 18.20 5.69
CA ILE A 45 -16.97 16.83 5.23
C ILE A 45 -16.57 16.79 3.74
N GLY A 46 -15.49 16.07 3.41
CA GLY A 46 -15.07 15.84 2.04
C GLY A 46 -15.82 14.68 1.40
N ASP A 47 -15.96 13.58 2.14
CA ASP A 47 -16.69 12.40 1.68
C ASP A 47 -17.32 11.64 2.84
N VAL A 48 -18.34 10.82 2.53
CA VAL A 48 -19.11 10.03 3.50
C VAL A 48 -19.10 8.56 3.09
N ILE A 49 -18.68 7.70 4.00
CA ILE A 49 -18.58 6.25 3.74
C ILE A 49 -19.98 5.64 3.75
N HIS A 50 -20.35 5.00 2.65
CA HIS A 50 -21.61 4.28 2.54
C HIS A 50 -21.79 3.22 3.65
N GLY A 51 -23.01 3.16 4.23
CA GLY A 51 -23.34 2.20 5.28
C GLY A 51 -22.82 2.58 6.67
N LYS A 52 -22.01 3.65 6.82
CA LYS A 52 -21.54 4.16 8.11
C LYS A 52 -22.54 5.14 8.75
N PRO A 53 -22.44 5.40 10.06
CA PRO A 53 -23.40 6.22 10.80
C PRO A 53 -23.69 7.60 10.19
N ALA A 54 -22.67 8.27 9.65
CA ALA A 54 -22.83 9.56 9.00
C ALA A 54 -23.74 9.48 7.76
N ALA A 55 -23.55 8.44 6.92
CA ALA A 55 -24.40 8.21 5.75
C ALA A 55 -25.83 7.89 6.14
N GLN A 56 -26.03 7.05 7.18
CA GLN A 56 -27.33 6.69 7.70
C GLN A 56 -28.10 7.87 8.28
N ALA A 57 -27.37 8.82 8.89
CA ALA A 57 -27.95 10.05 9.41
C ALA A 57 -28.24 11.10 8.31
N GLY A 58 -27.80 10.86 7.07
CA GLY A 58 -28.03 11.78 5.93
C GLY A 58 -27.02 12.92 5.81
N LEU A 59 -25.81 12.77 6.38
CA LEU A 59 -24.70 13.69 6.12
C LEU A 59 -24.22 13.53 4.69
N LEU A 60 -23.78 14.62 4.09
CA LEU A 60 -23.33 14.69 2.70
C LEU A 60 -21.95 15.37 2.59
N PRO A 61 -21.21 15.10 1.52
CA PRO A 61 -20.03 15.89 1.17
C PRO A 61 -20.38 17.38 1.07
N GLY A 62 -19.50 18.24 1.59
CA GLY A 62 -19.72 19.69 1.66
C GLY A 62 -20.35 20.18 2.97
N ASP A 63 -20.89 19.31 3.80
CA ASP A 63 -21.43 19.69 5.09
C ASP A 63 -20.33 20.22 6.02
N ARG A 64 -20.62 21.35 6.69
CA ARG A 64 -19.74 21.94 7.69
C ARG A 64 -20.24 21.60 9.10
N ILE A 65 -19.43 20.91 9.88
CA ILE A 65 -19.76 20.53 11.26
C ILE A 65 -19.42 21.70 12.18
N LEU A 66 -20.42 22.29 12.81
CA LEU A 66 -20.26 23.46 13.68
C LEU A 66 -19.99 23.07 15.14
N SER A 67 -20.67 22.03 15.62
CA SER A 67 -20.52 21.57 17.02
C SER A 67 -20.82 20.07 17.17
N ILE A 68 -20.32 19.49 18.26
CA ILE A 68 -20.66 18.16 18.78
C ILE A 68 -21.14 18.31 20.21
N ASN A 69 -22.36 17.90 20.53
CA ASN A 69 -22.96 18.03 21.86
C ASN A 69 -22.81 19.44 22.45
N GLY A 70 -22.87 20.50 21.59
CA GLY A 70 -22.68 21.90 21.97
C GLY A 70 -21.23 22.36 22.05
N GLU A 71 -20.23 21.47 21.94
CA GLU A 71 -18.82 21.83 21.85
C GLU A 71 -18.48 22.29 20.42
N LYS A 72 -18.03 23.53 20.25
CA LYS A 72 -17.71 24.09 18.92
C LYS A 72 -16.55 23.39 18.25
N ILE A 73 -16.70 23.09 16.97
CA ILE A 73 -15.70 22.45 16.12
C ILE A 73 -15.30 23.41 15.01
N SER A 74 -13.99 23.71 14.89
CA SER A 74 -13.43 24.59 13.86
C SER A 74 -12.51 23.86 12.89
N THR A 75 -12.07 22.64 13.24
CA THR A 75 -11.12 21.85 12.44
C THR A 75 -11.57 20.40 12.39
N PHE A 76 -11.11 19.66 11.36
CA PHE A 76 -11.38 18.23 11.26
C PHE A 76 -10.71 17.43 12.40
N ASP A 77 -9.50 17.83 12.80
CA ASP A 77 -8.83 17.21 13.96
C ASP A 77 -9.61 17.45 15.26
N GLY A 78 -10.22 18.62 15.41
CA GLY A 78 -11.13 18.93 16.51
C GLY A 78 -12.36 18.02 16.53
N LEU A 79 -12.95 17.73 15.35
CA LEU A 79 -14.03 16.76 15.21
C LEU A 79 -13.59 15.37 15.71
N VAL A 80 -12.42 14.91 15.26
CA VAL A 80 -11.86 13.60 15.66
C VAL A 80 -11.60 13.55 17.17
N ALA A 81 -11.00 14.60 17.73
CA ALA A 81 -10.70 14.69 19.17
C ALA A 81 -11.97 14.72 20.03
N SER A 82 -13.00 15.43 19.58
CA SER A 82 -14.29 15.49 20.29
C SER A 82 -15.03 14.15 20.21
N LEU A 83 -15.06 13.49 19.05
CA LEU A 83 -15.67 12.15 18.89
C LEU A 83 -14.98 11.10 19.78
N ALA A 84 -13.67 11.23 20.02
CA ALA A 84 -12.91 10.29 20.85
C ALA A 84 -13.45 10.18 22.29
N LYS A 85 -14.22 11.19 22.76
CA LYS A 85 -14.84 11.22 24.09
C LYS A 85 -16.10 10.35 24.18
N TYR A 86 -16.67 9.92 23.04
CA TYR A 86 -17.99 9.27 22.93
C TYR A 86 -17.94 7.95 22.16
N PRO A 87 -17.23 6.91 22.65
CA PRO A 87 -17.15 5.62 21.97
C PRO A 87 -18.47 4.84 22.04
N ASN A 88 -19.03 4.50 20.88
CA ASN A 88 -20.32 3.80 20.74
C ASN A 88 -21.50 4.54 21.38
N GLU A 89 -21.40 5.87 21.47
CA GLU A 89 -22.43 6.71 22.06
C GLU A 89 -23.11 7.56 20.99
N GLN A 90 -24.34 7.99 21.31
CA GLN A 90 -25.07 8.92 20.46
C GLN A 90 -24.55 10.35 20.70
N VAL A 91 -24.17 11.01 19.62
CA VAL A 91 -23.77 12.41 19.61
C VAL A 91 -24.74 13.24 18.77
N THR A 92 -24.93 14.50 19.15
CA THR A 92 -25.69 15.48 18.38
C THR A 92 -24.72 16.39 17.67
N LEU A 93 -24.79 16.43 16.34
CA LEU A 93 -23.98 17.31 15.50
C LEU A 93 -24.83 18.48 15.01
N GLU A 94 -24.35 19.71 15.18
CA GLU A 94 -24.88 20.84 14.45
C GLU A 94 -24.11 20.98 13.15
N VAL A 95 -24.85 20.95 12.03
CA VAL A 95 -24.26 20.93 10.69
C VAL A 95 -24.87 22.05 9.86
N GLN A 96 -24.00 22.78 9.17
CA GLN A 96 -24.40 23.80 8.21
C GLN A 96 -24.31 23.23 6.78
N ARG A 97 -25.44 23.25 6.08
CA ARG A 97 -25.58 22.90 4.67
C ARG A 97 -26.31 24.02 3.94
N ASP A 98 -25.74 24.56 2.88
CA ASP A 98 -26.34 25.66 2.08
C ASP A 98 -26.81 26.86 2.93
N GLY A 99 -26.02 27.21 3.97
CA GLY A 99 -26.33 28.29 4.88
C GLY A 99 -27.36 27.98 5.96
N LYS A 100 -28.01 26.82 5.93
CA LYS A 100 -28.98 26.38 6.94
C LYS A 100 -28.29 25.49 7.97
N VAL A 101 -28.61 25.69 9.24
CA VAL A 101 -28.11 24.87 10.34
C VAL A 101 -29.18 23.84 10.72
N SER A 102 -28.78 22.58 10.84
CA SER A 102 -29.62 21.47 11.22
C SER A 102 -28.90 20.55 12.19
N GLU A 103 -29.66 19.89 13.07
CA GLU A 103 -29.12 18.93 14.02
C GLU A 103 -29.25 17.51 13.48
N TYR A 104 -28.17 16.73 13.63
CA TYR A 104 -28.11 15.31 13.26
C TYR A 104 -27.70 14.50 14.49
N LYS A 105 -28.48 13.45 14.78
CA LYS A 105 -28.16 12.49 15.86
C LYS A 105 -27.50 11.28 15.25
N ILE A 106 -26.27 10.99 15.68
CA ILE A 106 -25.42 9.94 15.08
C ILE A 106 -24.84 9.11 16.22
N VAL A 107 -24.84 7.79 16.07
CA VAL A 107 -24.14 6.89 16.99
C VAL A 107 -22.73 6.67 16.45
N SER A 108 -21.69 7.01 17.21
CA SER A 108 -20.32 6.70 16.81
C SER A 108 -20.06 5.19 16.89
N GLU A 109 -19.23 4.66 15.99
CA GLU A 109 -18.79 3.26 16.00
C GLU A 109 -17.30 3.21 16.36
N TYR A 110 -16.91 2.38 17.34
CA TYR A 110 -15.50 2.17 17.65
C TYR A 110 -14.85 1.30 16.56
N SER A 111 -13.76 1.80 15.99
CA SER A 111 -12.97 1.09 15.00
C SER A 111 -11.75 0.45 15.65
N GLU A 112 -11.66 -0.87 15.60
CA GLU A 112 -10.48 -1.63 16.06
C GLU A 112 -9.24 -1.33 15.22
N GLU A 113 -9.42 -1.03 13.93
CA GLU A 113 -8.34 -0.68 13.01
C GLU A 113 -7.69 0.65 13.38
N PHE A 114 -8.51 1.70 13.59
CA PHE A 114 -8.04 3.05 13.94
C PHE A 114 -7.94 3.28 15.46
N LYS A 115 -8.37 2.32 16.27
CA LYS A 115 -8.41 2.38 17.75
C LYS A 115 -9.08 3.66 18.28
N ARG A 116 -10.15 4.09 17.61
CA ARG A 116 -10.93 5.30 17.95
C ARG A 116 -12.36 5.21 17.44
N PRO A 117 -13.29 5.99 18.03
CA PRO A 117 -14.64 6.14 17.50
C PRO A 117 -14.63 6.86 16.15
N LEU A 118 -15.48 6.43 15.24
CA LEU A 118 -15.65 7.00 13.90
C LEU A 118 -17.15 7.17 13.62
N ILE A 119 -17.48 8.14 12.76
CA ILE A 119 -18.83 8.29 12.18
C ILE A 119 -18.85 7.99 10.68
N GLY A 120 -17.67 7.75 10.08
CA GLY A 120 -17.55 7.40 8.66
C GLY A 120 -17.53 8.61 7.73
N VAL A 121 -16.79 9.67 8.10
CA VAL A 121 -16.54 10.84 7.25
C VAL A 121 -15.04 11.00 6.98
N TYR A 122 -14.71 11.54 5.81
CA TYR A 122 -13.37 11.97 5.46
C TYR A 122 -13.28 13.50 5.42
N PRO A 123 -12.10 14.08 5.69
CA PRO A 123 -11.86 15.50 5.46
C PRO A 123 -11.95 15.85 3.98
N GLN A 124 -12.12 17.12 3.68
CA GLN A 124 -11.95 17.60 2.32
C GLN A 124 -10.48 17.51 1.92
N PHE A 125 -10.22 17.06 0.69
CA PHE A 125 -8.88 17.01 0.12
C PHE A 125 -8.72 18.09 -0.94
N VAL A 126 -7.58 18.75 -0.97
CA VAL A 126 -7.19 19.68 -2.03
C VAL A 126 -5.92 19.19 -2.69
N LYS A 127 -5.86 19.36 -4.00
CA LYS A 127 -4.63 19.04 -4.75
C LYS A 127 -3.58 20.11 -4.49
N GLN A 128 -2.46 19.69 -3.93
CA GLN A 128 -1.29 20.53 -3.72
C GLN A 128 -0.23 20.16 -4.76
N SER A 129 0.16 21.12 -5.60
CA SER A 129 1.31 20.97 -6.47
C SER A 129 2.59 20.97 -5.66
N LEU A 130 3.52 20.09 -6.00
CA LEU A 130 4.82 19.99 -5.34
C LEU A 130 5.90 20.66 -6.18
N SER A 131 6.92 21.21 -5.52
CA SER A 131 8.16 21.55 -6.21
C SER A 131 8.86 20.27 -6.70
N ILE A 132 9.68 20.37 -7.76
CA ILE A 132 10.45 19.24 -8.29
C ILE A 132 11.28 18.58 -7.17
N PHE A 133 11.85 19.39 -6.28
CA PHE A 133 12.67 18.88 -5.18
C PHE A 133 11.86 18.15 -4.12
N ASP A 134 10.68 18.66 -3.78
CA ASP A 134 9.78 18.01 -2.81
C ASP A 134 9.17 16.73 -3.41
N ALA A 135 8.82 16.74 -4.70
CA ALA A 135 8.37 15.54 -5.40
C ALA A 135 9.45 14.44 -5.41
N ALA A 136 10.73 14.80 -5.62
CA ALA A 136 11.83 13.85 -5.57
C ALA A 136 12.03 13.27 -4.17
N LYS A 137 12.02 14.09 -3.13
CA LYS A 137 12.11 13.62 -1.74
C LYS A 137 10.93 12.71 -1.38
N LEU A 138 9.72 13.13 -1.76
CA LEU A 138 8.52 12.39 -1.45
C LEU A 138 8.49 11.04 -2.17
N SER A 139 8.92 10.97 -3.44
CA SER A 139 8.96 9.71 -4.20
C SER A 139 9.86 8.66 -3.55
N ILE A 140 11.02 9.06 -3.03
CA ILE A 140 11.94 8.18 -2.30
C ILE A 140 11.29 7.72 -0.99
N ALA A 141 10.73 8.66 -0.20
CA ALA A 141 10.08 8.34 1.06
C ALA A 141 8.86 7.43 0.87
N TYR A 142 8.05 7.71 -0.14
CA TYR A 142 6.87 6.92 -0.46
C TYR A 142 7.24 5.50 -0.90
N THR A 143 8.23 5.35 -1.80
CA THR A 143 8.76 4.04 -2.21
C THR A 143 9.24 3.23 -1.01
N LYS A 144 10.02 3.86 -0.11
CA LYS A 144 10.48 3.22 1.13
C LYS A 144 9.30 2.76 2.00
N ASN A 145 8.27 3.60 2.18
CA ASN A 145 7.12 3.26 3.00
C ASN A 145 6.32 2.10 2.41
N VAL A 146 6.13 2.07 1.09
CA VAL A 146 5.49 0.95 0.38
C VAL A 146 6.30 -0.33 0.57
N MET A 147 7.62 -0.28 0.41
CA MET A 147 8.51 -1.43 0.65
C MET A 147 8.37 -1.97 2.08
N VAL A 148 8.44 -1.08 3.07
CA VAL A 148 8.31 -1.48 4.50
C VAL A 148 6.92 -2.07 4.76
N GLY A 149 5.87 -1.48 4.20
CA GLY A 149 4.51 -2.01 4.30
C GLY A 149 4.38 -3.42 3.72
N MET A 150 4.95 -3.66 2.53
CA MET A 150 4.96 -4.98 1.90
C MET A 150 5.74 -6.01 2.71
N ILE A 151 6.93 -5.66 3.21
CA ILE A 151 7.74 -6.55 4.05
C ILE A 151 6.97 -6.90 5.33
N ASN A 152 6.36 -5.92 5.99
CA ASN A 152 5.55 -6.17 7.17
C ASN A 152 4.32 -7.04 6.87
N GLY A 153 3.70 -6.87 5.70
CA GLY A 153 2.62 -7.72 5.21
C GLY A 153 3.08 -9.18 5.06
N LEU A 154 4.20 -9.39 4.40
CA LEU A 154 4.80 -10.74 4.25
C LEU A 154 5.12 -11.37 5.62
N VAL A 155 5.72 -10.61 6.54
CA VAL A 155 6.01 -11.10 7.89
C VAL A 155 4.73 -11.53 8.61
N LYS A 156 3.62 -10.78 8.49
CA LYS A 156 2.33 -11.14 9.08
C LYS A 156 1.76 -12.43 8.47
N ILE A 157 1.87 -12.61 7.15
CA ILE A 157 1.43 -13.83 6.46
C ILE A 157 2.25 -15.03 6.95
N PHE A 158 3.58 -14.92 6.96
CA PHE A 158 4.46 -16.03 7.43
C PHE A 158 4.31 -16.34 8.92
N SER A 159 3.94 -15.35 9.75
CA SER A 159 3.66 -15.55 11.16
C SER A 159 2.24 -16.06 11.46
N GLY A 160 1.41 -16.28 10.44
CA GLY A 160 0.02 -16.74 10.58
C GLY A 160 -0.96 -15.67 11.08
N ASN A 161 -0.53 -14.41 11.15
CA ASN A 161 -1.35 -13.29 11.65
C ASN A 161 -2.16 -12.58 10.54
N ALA A 162 -2.05 -13.04 9.29
CA ALA A 162 -2.84 -12.55 8.17
C ALA A 162 -3.10 -13.70 7.18
N PRO A 163 -4.26 -13.72 6.50
CA PRO A 163 -4.53 -14.67 5.45
C PRO A 163 -3.60 -14.42 4.25
N ALA A 164 -3.14 -15.49 3.61
CA ALA A 164 -2.40 -15.39 2.36
C ALA A 164 -3.41 -15.30 1.19
N ASP A 165 -3.78 -14.09 0.82
CA ASP A 165 -4.54 -13.87 -0.43
C ASP A 165 -3.55 -13.70 -1.58
N VAL A 166 -3.29 -14.78 -2.29
CA VAL A 166 -2.32 -14.83 -3.40
C VAL A 166 -3.09 -14.72 -4.70
N SER A 167 -2.81 -13.66 -5.45
CA SER A 167 -3.29 -13.54 -6.84
C SER A 167 -2.25 -14.12 -7.78
N GLY A 168 -2.71 -14.94 -8.70
CA GLY A 168 -1.88 -15.48 -9.78
C GLY A 168 -1.77 -14.53 -10.97
N PRO A 169 -1.12 -14.97 -12.07
CA PRO A 169 -0.91 -14.13 -13.24
C PRO A 169 -2.21 -13.63 -13.88
N ILE A 170 -3.30 -14.40 -13.82
CA ILE A 170 -4.60 -14.01 -14.38
C ILE A 170 -5.21 -12.89 -13.52
N GLY A 171 -5.22 -13.04 -12.20
CA GLY A 171 -5.73 -12.03 -11.28
C GLY A 171 -4.96 -10.70 -11.38
N VAL A 172 -3.63 -10.74 -11.52
CA VAL A 172 -2.81 -9.55 -11.76
C VAL A 172 -3.17 -8.88 -13.08
N ALA A 173 -3.40 -9.65 -14.16
CA ALA A 173 -3.78 -9.12 -15.47
C ALA A 173 -5.19 -8.48 -15.43
N GLN A 174 -6.14 -9.08 -14.72
CA GLN A 174 -7.48 -8.53 -14.51
C GLN A 174 -7.42 -7.21 -13.73
N MET A 175 -6.69 -7.18 -12.59
CA MET A 175 -6.48 -5.95 -11.83
C MET A 175 -5.83 -4.85 -12.67
N ALA A 176 -4.82 -5.19 -13.50
CA ALA A 176 -4.21 -4.22 -14.41
C ALA A 176 -5.22 -3.65 -15.40
N GLY A 177 -6.11 -4.49 -15.94
CA GLY A 177 -7.19 -4.07 -16.85
C GLY A 177 -8.21 -3.14 -16.18
N GLU A 178 -8.64 -3.47 -14.98
CA GLU A 178 -9.58 -2.64 -14.21
C GLU A 178 -8.95 -1.29 -13.82
N ILE A 179 -7.71 -1.30 -13.37
CA ILE A 179 -6.98 -0.08 -12.99
C ILE A 179 -6.70 0.79 -14.22
N ALA A 180 -6.43 0.19 -15.39
CA ALA A 180 -6.21 0.95 -16.63
C ALA A 180 -7.46 1.73 -17.06
N GLN A 181 -8.67 1.23 -16.76
CA GLN A 181 -9.92 1.94 -17.02
C GLN A 181 -10.09 3.18 -16.11
N GLN A 182 -9.44 3.24 -14.96
CA GLN A 182 -9.46 4.38 -14.06
C GLN A 182 -8.51 5.51 -14.51
N GLY A 183 -7.62 5.24 -15.48
CA GLY A 183 -6.71 6.20 -16.08
C GLY A 183 -5.24 5.86 -15.91
N ILE A 184 -4.41 6.71 -16.51
CA ILE A 184 -2.96 6.45 -16.58
C ILE A 184 -2.27 6.55 -15.21
N MET A 185 -2.68 7.47 -14.32
CA MET A 185 -2.03 7.67 -13.02
C MET A 185 -2.21 6.47 -12.07
N PRO A 186 -3.43 5.92 -11.89
CA PRO A 186 -3.62 4.66 -11.19
C PRO A 186 -2.80 3.50 -11.78
N LEU A 187 -2.73 3.41 -13.11
CA LEU A 187 -1.94 2.38 -13.77
C LEU A 187 -0.45 2.50 -13.48
N LEU A 188 0.12 3.72 -13.53
CA LEU A 188 1.52 3.96 -13.17
C LEU A 188 1.80 3.62 -11.69
N ASN A 189 0.88 3.95 -10.79
CA ASN A 189 0.96 3.55 -9.38
C ASN A 189 1.00 2.01 -9.24
N PHE A 190 0.13 1.31 -9.96
CA PHE A 190 0.09 -0.15 -9.96
C PHE A 190 1.38 -0.77 -10.50
N VAL A 191 1.92 -0.24 -11.60
CA VAL A 191 3.21 -0.68 -12.15
C VAL A 191 4.35 -0.48 -11.15
N ALA A 192 4.38 0.68 -10.47
CA ALA A 192 5.36 0.94 -9.41
C ALA A 192 5.25 -0.07 -8.27
N PHE A 193 4.01 -0.35 -7.83
CA PHE A 193 3.73 -1.35 -6.81
C PHE A 193 4.20 -2.77 -7.22
N LEU A 194 3.89 -3.19 -8.46
CA LEU A 194 4.35 -4.48 -8.99
C LEU A 194 5.87 -4.56 -9.07
N SER A 195 6.53 -3.47 -9.45
CA SER A 195 8.00 -3.41 -9.52
C SER A 195 8.62 -3.59 -8.13
N ILE A 196 8.10 -2.93 -7.10
CA ILE A 196 8.56 -3.11 -5.71
C ILE A 196 8.33 -4.56 -5.27
N ASN A 197 7.14 -5.09 -5.53
CA ASN A 197 6.80 -6.48 -5.18
C ASN A 197 7.77 -7.47 -5.82
N LEU A 198 8.03 -7.32 -7.13
CA LEU A 198 8.98 -8.15 -7.85
C LEU A 198 10.40 -8.04 -7.27
N GLY A 199 10.84 -6.81 -6.92
CA GLY A 199 12.11 -6.58 -6.26
C GLY A 199 12.23 -7.31 -4.91
N ILE A 200 11.20 -7.20 -4.06
CA ILE A 200 11.16 -7.86 -2.75
C ILE A 200 11.13 -9.40 -2.92
N MET A 201 10.25 -9.91 -3.79
CA MET A 201 10.16 -11.36 -4.03
C MET A 201 11.46 -11.95 -4.56
N ASN A 202 12.14 -11.24 -5.46
CA ASN A 202 13.43 -11.66 -5.99
C ASN A 202 14.57 -11.65 -4.95
N LEU A 203 14.44 -10.87 -3.86
CA LEU A 203 15.39 -10.87 -2.75
C LEU A 203 15.16 -12.03 -1.77
N LEU A 204 14.02 -12.72 -1.84
CA LEU A 204 13.76 -13.86 -0.96
C LEU A 204 14.78 -14.98 -1.17
N PRO A 205 15.15 -15.72 -0.11
CA PRO A 205 16.12 -16.81 -0.17
C PRO A 205 15.54 -18.09 -0.81
N ILE A 206 14.87 -17.92 -1.93
CA ILE A 206 14.23 -19.04 -2.65
C ILE A 206 15.12 -19.45 -3.81
N PRO A 207 15.51 -20.74 -3.93
CA PRO A 207 16.23 -21.24 -5.09
C PRO A 207 15.47 -20.90 -6.39
N ALA A 208 16.21 -20.62 -7.46
CA ALA A 208 15.74 -20.09 -8.74
C ALA A 208 15.36 -18.60 -8.77
N LEU A 209 15.29 -17.90 -7.62
CA LEU A 209 15.27 -16.43 -7.56
C LEU A 209 16.69 -15.89 -7.33
N ASP A 210 16.87 -14.61 -7.61
CA ASP A 210 18.19 -13.96 -7.48
C ASP A 210 18.71 -13.96 -6.04
N GLY A 211 17.82 -13.82 -5.04
CA GLY A 211 18.17 -13.95 -3.62
C GLY A 211 18.71 -15.34 -3.26
N GLY A 212 18.12 -16.40 -3.84
CA GLY A 212 18.64 -17.75 -3.71
C GLY A 212 20.01 -17.91 -4.37
N HIS A 213 20.21 -17.26 -5.52
CA HIS A 213 21.50 -17.26 -6.22
C HIS A 213 22.57 -16.53 -5.40
N PHE A 214 22.21 -15.39 -4.78
CA PHE A 214 23.09 -14.64 -3.88
C PHE A 214 23.53 -15.47 -2.66
N ILE A 215 22.63 -16.27 -2.06
CA ILE A 215 22.97 -17.16 -0.95
C ILE A 215 23.95 -18.25 -1.41
N VAL A 216 23.68 -18.85 -2.57
CA VAL A 216 24.60 -19.86 -3.12
C VAL A 216 26.00 -19.29 -3.35
N LEU A 217 26.10 -18.11 -3.96
CA LEU A 217 27.37 -17.42 -4.19
C LEU A 217 28.07 -17.06 -2.86
N SER A 218 27.31 -16.68 -1.84
CA SER A 218 27.83 -16.40 -0.50
C SER A 218 28.42 -17.67 0.16
N ILE A 219 27.74 -18.81 0.01
CA ILE A 219 28.25 -20.11 0.48
C ILE A 219 29.51 -20.52 -0.28
N GLU A 220 29.57 -20.32 -1.60
CA GLU A 220 30.77 -20.57 -2.40
C GLU A 220 31.95 -19.70 -1.97
N ALA A 221 31.68 -18.41 -1.68
CA ALA A 221 32.69 -17.49 -1.18
C ALA A 221 33.26 -17.93 0.18
N LEU A 222 32.41 -18.35 1.11
CA LEU A 222 32.83 -18.86 2.43
C LEU A 222 33.59 -20.18 2.35
N ARG A 223 33.22 -21.06 1.42
CA ARG A 223 33.88 -22.36 1.21
C ARG A 223 35.19 -22.26 0.42
N GLY A 224 35.43 -21.14 -0.25
CA GLY A 224 36.59 -20.95 -1.13
C GLY A 224 36.58 -21.81 -2.40
N LYS A 225 35.49 -22.54 -2.68
CA LYS A 225 35.34 -23.38 -3.88
C LYS A 225 33.89 -23.40 -4.38
N PRO A 226 33.67 -23.45 -5.70
CA PRO A 226 32.32 -23.50 -6.28
C PRO A 226 31.61 -24.79 -5.93
N LEU A 227 30.28 -24.73 -5.92
CA LEU A 227 29.44 -25.92 -5.82
C LEU A 227 29.57 -26.75 -7.12
N SER A 228 29.34 -28.06 -6.98
CA SER A 228 29.30 -28.92 -8.19
C SER A 228 28.15 -28.53 -9.11
N ALA A 229 28.33 -28.66 -10.42
CA ALA A 229 27.27 -28.38 -11.39
C ALA A 229 26.00 -29.23 -11.11
N ARG A 230 26.17 -30.44 -10.63
CA ARG A 230 25.05 -31.33 -10.26
C ARG A 230 24.27 -30.76 -9.08
N THR A 231 24.94 -30.27 -8.01
CA THR A 231 24.30 -29.66 -6.85
C THR A 231 23.59 -28.38 -7.24
N MET A 232 24.22 -27.53 -8.05
CA MET A 232 23.61 -26.29 -8.55
C MET A 232 22.33 -26.57 -9.34
N ASN A 233 22.38 -27.51 -10.31
CA ASN A 233 21.20 -27.88 -11.08
C ASN A 233 20.08 -28.43 -10.19
N THR A 234 20.40 -29.26 -9.20
CA THR A 234 19.39 -29.79 -8.27
C THR A 234 18.71 -28.65 -7.47
N ILE A 235 19.49 -27.71 -6.94
CA ILE A 235 18.95 -26.55 -6.21
C ILE A 235 18.03 -25.73 -7.11
N GLN A 236 18.46 -25.44 -8.34
CA GLN A 236 17.66 -24.69 -9.30
C GLN A 236 16.38 -25.43 -9.71
N MET A 237 16.45 -26.75 -9.94
CA MET A 237 15.26 -27.56 -10.26
C MET A 237 14.23 -27.55 -9.13
N ILE A 238 14.67 -27.68 -7.88
CA ILE A 238 13.77 -27.62 -6.72
C ILE A 238 13.08 -26.25 -6.65
N GLY A 239 13.84 -25.15 -6.77
CA GLY A 239 13.28 -23.81 -6.74
C GLY A 239 12.32 -23.54 -7.88
N PHE A 240 12.68 -23.94 -9.11
CA PHE A 240 11.82 -23.81 -10.28
C PHE A 240 10.51 -24.60 -10.13
N SER A 241 10.60 -25.86 -9.66
CA SER A 241 9.40 -26.70 -9.42
C SER A 241 8.48 -26.07 -8.37
N LEU A 242 9.04 -25.47 -7.32
CA LEU A 242 8.28 -24.76 -6.29
C LEU A 242 7.54 -23.54 -6.87
N ILE A 243 8.23 -22.73 -7.68
CA ILE A 243 7.62 -21.55 -8.33
C ILE A 243 6.49 -21.98 -9.26
N VAL A 244 6.72 -23.01 -10.08
CA VAL A 244 5.69 -23.55 -10.99
C VAL A 244 4.49 -24.04 -10.20
N ALA A 245 4.69 -24.80 -9.12
CA ALA A 245 3.61 -25.30 -8.28
C ALA A 245 2.78 -24.15 -7.67
N ILE A 246 3.45 -23.13 -7.09
CA ILE A 246 2.76 -21.95 -6.54
C ILE A 246 1.97 -21.21 -7.63
N THR A 247 2.58 -21.02 -8.82
CA THR A 247 1.92 -20.35 -9.94
C THR A 247 0.68 -21.10 -10.41
N LEU A 248 0.74 -22.43 -10.51
CA LEU A 248 -0.41 -23.25 -10.89
C LEU A 248 -1.53 -23.17 -9.85
N VAL A 249 -1.21 -23.25 -8.56
CA VAL A 249 -2.20 -23.10 -7.49
C VAL A 249 -2.84 -21.71 -7.52
N ALA A 250 -2.03 -20.65 -7.63
CA ALA A 250 -2.53 -19.28 -7.69
C ALA A 250 -3.41 -19.06 -8.94
N THR A 251 -3.01 -19.57 -10.10
CA THR A 251 -3.80 -19.51 -11.34
C THR A 251 -5.13 -20.26 -11.20
N PHE A 252 -5.11 -21.44 -10.56
CA PHE A 252 -6.34 -22.16 -10.28
C PHE A 252 -7.28 -21.38 -9.36
N MET A 253 -6.73 -20.74 -8.32
CA MET A 253 -7.52 -19.87 -7.42
C MET A 253 -8.11 -18.66 -8.16
N ASP A 254 -7.37 -18.05 -9.09
CA ASP A 254 -7.88 -16.94 -9.92
C ASP A 254 -9.08 -17.34 -10.78
N LEU A 255 -9.07 -18.57 -11.29
CA LEU A 255 -10.16 -19.10 -12.13
C LEU A 255 -11.41 -19.52 -11.36
N THR A 256 -11.29 -19.71 -10.04
CA THR A 256 -12.38 -20.18 -9.17
C THR A 256 -12.99 -19.04 -8.34
N LYS A 257 -12.42 -17.84 -8.38
CA LYS A 257 -12.99 -16.61 -7.83
C LYS A 257 -13.97 -15.96 -8.81
#